data_042e08140a8086a33d714a8922c8c395
#
_entry.id   042e08140a8086a33d714a8922c8c395
#
_cell.length_a   1.000
_cell.length_b   1.000
_cell.length_c   1.000
_cell.angle_alpha   90.00
_cell.angle_beta   90.00
_cell.angle_gamma   90.00
#
_symmetry.space_group_name_H-M   'P 1'
#
loop_
_entity.id
_entity.type
_entity.pdbx_description
1 polymer ?
#
loop_
_entity_poly.entity_id
_entity_poly.type
_entity_poly.pdbx_seq_one_letter_code
_entity_poly.pdbx_strand_id
1 'polypeptide(L)'
;GNISTTALGLSEGIMWDFNKRAVSMDILDFYQIEKDKVPDIVPSIGVQGKISKENCLNFGLVDNVTISYRAGDQPNNAFSLNVLNDGEIAATAGTSAVIYCVTKKDISDPQNRVNTFLHCNDDINNKRNGVLLCINGSGIAYSWLKKTLKINSYFEMDNLSEEVNSSEGLSFFPFGNGSERLFNHNKNLNAMINGLDFNIHNNSHIIRSVLEGIAFSLCYGIEYLRNMGLNIDSVKVGDSNLFKSKIFKEVFVNVSKTKLYVYNTDGSLGAARGAALGSGDYNNEEEALSSLKLIEKLNPQESKSMDASYKNWKKLLNKLI
;
A
#
# COMPACT_ATOMS: atom_id res chain seq x y z
N GLY A 1 -29.41 -9.45 12.96
CA GLY A 1 -28.64 -8.24 13.18
C GLY A 1 -28.95 -7.21 12.10
N ASN A 2 -28.66 -5.96 12.35
CA ASN A 2 -28.84 -4.89 11.37
C ASN A 2 -27.82 -5.05 10.24
N ILE A 3 -28.26 -4.83 9.01
CA ILE A 3 -27.39 -4.78 7.83
C ILE A 3 -27.04 -3.31 7.58
N SER A 4 -25.75 -2.99 7.56
CA SER A 4 -25.27 -1.63 7.32
C SER A 4 -24.01 -1.63 6.46
N THR A 5 -23.74 -0.50 5.83
CA THR A 5 -22.51 -0.26 5.07
C THR A 5 -21.88 1.06 5.50
N THR A 6 -20.72 1.41 4.94
CA THR A 6 -20.06 2.71 5.14
C THR A 6 -19.87 3.40 3.80
N ALA A 7 -19.79 4.73 3.78
CA ALA A 7 -19.43 5.46 2.57
C ALA A 7 -18.07 5.00 2.01
N LEU A 8 -17.11 4.71 2.89
CA LEU A 8 -15.82 4.11 2.53
C LEU A 8 -16.02 2.78 1.80
N GLY A 9 -16.79 1.84 2.38
CA GLY A 9 -17.06 0.54 1.76
C GLY A 9 -17.75 0.66 0.40
N LEU A 10 -18.70 1.59 0.24
CA LEU A 10 -19.31 1.90 -1.04
C LEU A 10 -18.33 2.46 -2.05
N SER A 11 -17.36 3.29 -1.62
CA SER A 11 -16.33 3.84 -2.50
C SER A 11 -15.35 2.77 -2.99
N GLU A 12 -14.98 1.81 -2.14
CA GLU A 12 -14.18 0.63 -2.52
C GLU A 12 -14.96 -0.29 -3.47
N GLY A 13 -16.28 -0.40 -3.25
CA GLY A 13 -17.20 -1.14 -4.12
C GLY A 13 -17.65 -0.39 -5.37
N ILE A 14 -17.05 0.77 -5.70
CA ILE A 14 -17.37 1.64 -6.86
C ILE A 14 -18.82 2.16 -6.89
N MET A 15 -19.54 2.13 -5.79
CA MET A 15 -20.94 2.58 -5.67
C MET A 15 -21.08 3.98 -5.07
N TRP A 16 -20.00 4.75 -4.98
CA TRP A 16 -19.98 6.09 -4.38
C TRP A 16 -19.73 7.18 -5.41
N ASP A 17 -20.60 8.20 -5.42
CA ASP A 17 -20.38 9.43 -6.20
C ASP A 17 -19.62 10.44 -5.35
N PHE A 18 -18.36 10.69 -5.70
CA PHE A 18 -17.48 11.60 -4.97
C PHE A 18 -17.91 13.06 -5.06
N ASN A 19 -18.56 13.45 -6.16
CA ASN A 19 -19.04 14.83 -6.35
C ASN A 19 -20.30 15.10 -5.51
N LYS A 20 -21.25 14.17 -5.56
CA LYS A 20 -22.52 14.28 -4.81
C LYS A 20 -22.36 13.85 -3.34
N ARG A 21 -21.24 13.19 -2.98
CA ARG A 21 -21.00 12.55 -1.68
C ARG A 21 -22.17 11.65 -1.24
N ALA A 22 -22.60 10.81 -2.14
CA ALA A 22 -23.76 9.93 -1.98
C ALA A 22 -23.57 8.64 -2.77
N VAL A 23 -24.51 7.71 -2.59
CA VAL A 23 -24.59 6.50 -3.43
C VAL A 23 -24.73 6.92 -4.90
N SER A 24 -23.94 6.32 -5.78
CA SER A 24 -23.97 6.59 -7.21
C SER A 24 -25.21 5.95 -7.86
N MET A 25 -26.24 6.76 -8.08
CA MET A 25 -27.44 6.28 -8.77
C MET A 25 -27.14 5.84 -10.20
N ASP A 26 -26.21 6.51 -10.89
CA ASP A 26 -25.82 6.15 -12.26
C ASP A 26 -25.25 4.72 -12.35
N ILE A 27 -24.50 4.28 -11.32
CA ILE A 27 -23.98 2.91 -11.23
C ILE A 27 -25.09 1.92 -10.90
N LEU A 28 -25.97 2.26 -9.95
CA LEU A 28 -27.09 1.38 -9.60
C LEU A 28 -28.01 1.16 -10.79
N ASP A 29 -28.37 2.23 -11.50
CA ASP A 29 -29.25 2.18 -12.67
C ASP A 29 -28.62 1.36 -13.81
N PHE A 30 -27.32 1.56 -14.06
CA PHE A 30 -26.59 0.80 -15.09
C PHE A 30 -26.61 -0.72 -14.83
N TYR A 31 -26.42 -1.13 -13.56
CA TYR A 31 -26.43 -2.54 -13.17
C TYR A 31 -27.81 -3.05 -12.75
N GLN A 32 -28.85 -2.23 -12.86
CA GLN A 32 -30.23 -2.57 -12.47
C GLN A 32 -30.34 -3.00 -11.00
N ILE A 33 -29.60 -2.34 -10.12
CA ILE A 33 -29.62 -2.57 -8.68
C ILE A 33 -30.61 -1.60 -8.06
N GLU A 34 -31.67 -2.13 -7.44
CA GLU A 34 -32.66 -1.32 -6.73
C GLU A 34 -31.99 -0.62 -5.52
N LYS A 35 -32.34 0.66 -5.31
CA LYS A 35 -31.74 1.48 -4.23
C LYS A 35 -31.97 0.88 -2.83
N ASP A 36 -33.07 0.18 -2.61
CA ASP A 36 -33.40 -0.49 -1.35
C ASP A 36 -32.47 -1.68 -1.02
N LYS A 37 -31.68 -2.14 -1.99
CA LYS A 37 -30.62 -3.15 -1.78
C LYS A 37 -29.36 -2.55 -1.18
N VAL A 38 -29.20 -1.23 -1.18
CA VAL A 38 -28.09 -0.54 -0.51
C VAL A 38 -28.45 -0.35 0.96
N PRO A 39 -27.71 -0.96 1.89
CA PRO A 39 -28.01 -0.85 3.32
C PRO A 39 -27.80 0.58 3.86
N ASP A 40 -28.31 0.84 5.06
CA ASP A 40 -28.08 2.09 5.76
C ASP A 40 -26.58 2.39 5.91
N ILE A 41 -26.21 3.65 5.65
CA ILE A 41 -24.82 4.11 5.74
C ILE A 41 -24.55 4.54 7.18
N VAL A 42 -23.53 3.91 7.78
CA VAL A 42 -23.01 4.23 9.13
C VAL A 42 -21.60 4.82 9.04
N PRO A 43 -21.10 5.55 10.06
CA PRO A 43 -19.74 6.06 10.07
C PRO A 43 -18.70 4.95 9.98
N SER A 44 -17.57 5.21 9.30
CA SER A 44 -16.41 4.28 9.29
C SER A 44 -15.78 4.18 10.68
N ILE A 45 -15.63 5.31 11.39
CA ILE A 45 -15.21 5.41 12.79
C ILE A 45 -16.42 5.92 13.58
N GLY A 46 -16.96 5.09 14.47
CA GLY A 46 -18.15 5.39 15.26
C GLY A 46 -19.00 4.14 15.51
N VAL A 47 -19.96 4.25 16.42
CA VAL A 47 -20.84 3.13 16.78
C VAL A 47 -21.69 2.69 15.60
N GLN A 48 -21.53 1.44 15.18
CA GLN A 48 -22.24 0.83 14.05
C GLN A 48 -23.27 -0.23 14.50
N GLY A 49 -23.13 -0.73 15.71
CA GLY A 49 -23.98 -1.75 16.28
C GLY A 49 -23.32 -2.49 17.46
N LYS A 50 -23.93 -3.59 17.84
CA LYS A 50 -23.40 -4.47 18.88
C LYS A 50 -23.36 -5.91 18.41
N ILE A 51 -22.38 -6.66 18.91
CA ILE A 51 -22.30 -8.11 18.70
C ILE A 51 -23.50 -8.75 19.43
N SER A 52 -24.17 -9.71 18.77
CA SER A 52 -25.27 -10.45 19.38
C SER A 52 -24.80 -11.23 20.59
N LYS A 53 -25.68 -11.43 21.58
CA LYS A 53 -25.36 -12.19 22.79
C LYS A 53 -24.85 -13.62 22.45
N GLU A 54 -25.47 -14.27 21.47
CA GLU A 54 -25.04 -15.59 21.00
C GLU A 54 -23.59 -15.57 20.50
N ASN A 55 -23.22 -14.61 19.67
CA ASN A 55 -21.87 -14.47 19.15
C ASN A 55 -20.86 -14.06 20.24
N CYS A 56 -21.27 -13.22 21.21
CA CYS A 56 -20.43 -12.94 22.36
C CYS A 56 -20.08 -14.22 23.12
N LEU A 57 -21.06 -15.08 23.36
CA LEU A 57 -20.83 -16.36 24.02
C LEU A 57 -19.94 -17.29 23.19
N ASN A 58 -20.20 -17.41 21.89
CA ASN A 58 -19.43 -18.29 20.98
C ASN A 58 -17.97 -17.88 20.87
N PHE A 59 -17.66 -16.59 20.95
CA PHE A 59 -16.28 -16.05 20.86
C PHE A 59 -15.63 -15.78 22.22
N GLY A 60 -16.31 -16.08 23.33
CA GLY A 60 -15.80 -15.82 24.69
C GLY A 60 -15.65 -14.32 24.98
N LEU A 61 -16.49 -13.47 24.38
CA LEU A 61 -16.52 -12.04 24.59
C LEU A 61 -17.49 -11.67 25.71
N VAL A 62 -17.28 -10.49 26.30
CA VAL A 62 -18.24 -9.88 27.24
C VAL A 62 -19.52 -9.49 26.49
N ASP A 63 -20.64 -9.41 27.21
CA ASP A 63 -21.89 -8.96 26.62
C ASP A 63 -21.82 -7.51 26.13
N ASN A 64 -22.55 -7.22 25.06
CA ASN A 64 -22.68 -5.87 24.48
C ASN A 64 -21.41 -5.26 23.87
N VAL A 65 -20.47 -6.08 23.37
CA VAL A 65 -19.32 -5.56 22.61
C VAL A 65 -19.80 -4.71 21.44
N THR A 66 -19.31 -3.47 21.37
CA THR A 66 -19.66 -2.51 20.36
C THR A 66 -18.84 -2.76 19.08
N ILE A 67 -19.51 -2.69 17.91
CA ILE A 67 -18.84 -2.62 16.62
C ILE A 67 -18.72 -1.13 16.28
N SER A 68 -17.50 -0.62 16.17
CA SER A 68 -17.23 0.82 16.12
C SER A 68 -16.23 1.27 15.06
N TYR A 69 -15.76 0.32 14.25
CA TYR A 69 -14.85 0.62 13.16
C TYR A 69 -15.02 -0.34 11.99
N ARG A 70 -15.02 0.22 10.77
CA ARG A 70 -15.05 -0.55 9.53
C ARG A 70 -14.29 0.22 8.45
N ALA A 71 -13.21 -0.38 7.96
CA ALA A 71 -12.43 0.13 6.84
C ALA A 71 -11.88 -1.04 6.02
N GLY A 72 -11.56 -0.80 4.76
CA GLY A 72 -10.77 -1.70 3.96
C GLY A 72 -9.34 -1.80 4.49
N ASP A 73 -8.58 -2.78 4.02
CA ASP A 73 -7.23 -3.07 4.52
C ASP A 73 -6.26 -1.90 4.31
N GLN A 74 -6.32 -1.21 3.16
CA GLN A 74 -5.38 -0.13 2.85
C GLN A 74 -5.68 1.17 3.61
N PRO A 75 -6.93 1.67 3.68
CA PRO A 75 -7.27 2.78 4.58
C PRO A 75 -6.94 2.48 6.04
N ASN A 76 -7.19 1.25 6.51
CA ASN A 76 -6.85 0.82 7.86
C ASN A 76 -5.32 0.79 8.09
N ASN A 77 -4.55 0.29 7.13
CA ASN A 77 -3.09 0.32 7.23
C ASN A 77 -2.55 1.76 7.27
N ALA A 78 -3.11 2.65 6.45
CA ALA A 78 -2.76 4.07 6.47
C ALA A 78 -3.10 4.71 7.83
N PHE A 79 -4.28 4.41 8.40
CA PHE A 79 -4.65 4.84 9.74
C PHE A 79 -3.66 4.35 10.79
N SER A 80 -3.26 3.06 10.74
CA SER A 80 -2.30 2.47 11.69
C SER A 80 -0.95 3.17 11.70
N LEU A 81 -0.56 3.76 10.57
CA LEU A 81 0.69 4.50 10.34
C LEU A 81 0.56 6.01 10.59
N ASN A 82 -0.57 6.47 11.12
CA ASN A 82 -0.86 7.89 11.27
C ASN A 82 -0.72 8.66 9.93
N VAL A 83 -1.30 8.08 8.87
CA VAL A 83 -1.40 8.68 7.55
C VAL A 83 -2.86 9.12 7.39
N LEU A 84 -3.15 10.35 7.83
CA LEU A 84 -4.50 10.87 8.03
C LEU A 84 -4.75 12.16 7.24
N ASN A 85 -3.68 12.87 6.86
CA ASN A 85 -3.76 14.22 6.32
C ASN A 85 -3.37 14.27 4.85
N ASP A 86 -3.83 15.34 4.18
CA ASP A 86 -3.50 15.63 2.78
C ASP A 86 -1.98 15.62 2.55
N GLY A 87 -1.53 14.87 1.57
CA GLY A 87 -0.11 14.70 1.22
C GLY A 87 0.62 13.62 2.02
N GLU A 88 0.00 12.99 3.02
CA GLU A 88 0.63 11.88 3.73
C GLU A 88 0.49 10.56 2.98
N ILE A 89 1.49 9.68 3.10
CA ILE A 89 1.61 8.46 2.31
C ILE A 89 1.99 7.28 3.18
N ALA A 90 1.23 6.20 3.01
CA ALA A 90 1.58 4.87 3.49
C ALA A 90 2.07 4.00 2.35
N ALA A 91 3.02 3.10 2.62
CA ALA A 91 3.37 2.05 1.69
C ALA A 91 3.49 0.69 2.38
N THR A 92 3.23 -0.36 1.61
CA THR A 92 3.47 -1.76 1.99
C THR A 92 4.18 -2.48 0.85
N ALA A 93 5.01 -3.46 1.17
CA ALA A 93 5.70 -4.28 0.18
C ALA A 93 5.65 -5.75 0.60
N GLY A 94 4.42 -6.28 0.68
CA GLY A 94 4.10 -7.68 0.91
C GLY A 94 4.12 -8.50 -0.39
N THR A 95 3.22 -9.46 -0.55
CA THR A 95 3.04 -10.24 -1.79
C THR A 95 2.95 -9.31 -3.00
N SER A 96 2.07 -8.31 -2.92
CA SER A 96 2.04 -7.13 -3.78
C SER A 96 2.58 -5.93 -3.01
N ALA A 97 2.99 -4.87 -3.72
CA ALA A 97 3.34 -3.60 -3.12
C ALA A 97 2.24 -2.57 -3.37
N VAL A 98 1.98 -1.73 -2.37
CA VAL A 98 0.98 -0.69 -2.45
C VAL A 98 1.56 0.63 -1.97
N ILE A 99 1.24 1.70 -2.69
CA ILE A 99 1.43 3.09 -2.27
C ILE A 99 0.04 3.68 -2.10
N TYR A 100 -0.25 4.22 -0.92
CA TYR A 100 -1.54 4.81 -0.57
C TYR A 100 -1.33 6.25 -0.11
N CYS A 101 -1.82 7.19 -0.89
CA CYS A 101 -1.69 8.62 -0.63
C CYS A 101 -3.03 9.20 -0.17
N VAL A 102 -3.06 9.90 0.96
CA VAL A 102 -4.23 10.64 1.42
C VAL A 102 -4.25 12.03 0.76
N THR A 103 -5.40 12.43 0.24
CA THR A 103 -5.57 13.75 -0.41
C THR A 103 -6.98 14.31 -0.24
N LYS A 104 -7.08 15.65 -0.29
CA LYS A 104 -8.38 16.35 -0.36
C LYS A 104 -8.94 16.44 -1.78
N LYS A 105 -8.13 16.11 -2.79
CA LYS A 105 -8.49 16.24 -4.20
C LYS A 105 -9.30 15.04 -4.66
N ASP A 106 -10.27 15.26 -5.56
CA ASP A 106 -10.89 14.19 -6.34
C ASP A 106 -9.97 13.87 -7.52
N ILE A 107 -9.15 12.85 -7.34
CA ILE A 107 -8.21 12.39 -8.35
C ILE A 107 -8.80 11.15 -8.99
N SER A 108 -8.93 11.17 -10.31
CA SER A 108 -9.25 9.99 -11.12
C SER A 108 -8.20 9.83 -12.21
N ASP A 109 -7.91 8.57 -12.55
CA ASP A 109 -7.06 8.24 -13.70
C ASP A 109 -7.91 7.63 -14.81
N PRO A 110 -8.06 8.30 -15.97
CA PRO A 110 -8.84 7.76 -17.08
C PRO A 110 -8.37 6.39 -17.60
N GLN A 111 -7.13 6.02 -17.28
CA GLN A 111 -6.55 4.73 -17.64
C GLN A 111 -6.64 3.68 -16.50
N ASN A 112 -7.29 4.01 -15.39
CA ASN A 112 -7.51 3.13 -14.25
C ASN A 112 -6.23 2.52 -13.63
N ARG A 113 -5.10 3.23 -13.69
CA ARG A 113 -3.83 2.78 -13.10
C ARG A 113 -3.80 2.91 -11.59
N VAL A 114 -4.63 3.78 -11.03
CA VAL A 114 -4.85 3.94 -9.58
C VAL A 114 -6.31 3.77 -9.24
N ASN A 115 -6.59 3.44 -7.98
CA ASN A 115 -7.93 3.52 -7.39
C ASN A 115 -8.02 4.73 -6.49
N THR A 116 -9.20 5.36 -6.45
CA THR A 116 -9.51 6.39 -5.48
C THR A 116 -10.67 5.91 -4.61
N PHE A 117 -10.46 5.94 -3.29
CA PHE A 117 -11.45 5.58 -2.28
C PHE A 117 -11.64 6.75 -1.31
N LEU A 118 -12.70 6.74 -0.52
CA LEU A 118 -12.73 7.57 0.69
C LEU A 118 -11.70 7.04 1.69
N HIS A 119 -11.11 7.92 2.48
CA HIS A 119 -10.26 7.50 3.60
C HIS A 119 -11.10 7.24 4.86
N CYS A 120 -10.59 6.44 5.82
CA CYS A 120 -11.34 6.03 7.01
C CYS A 120 -11.76 7.21 7.91
N ASN A 121 -11.03 8.31 7.90
CA ASN A 121 -11.36 9.56 8.60
C ASN A 121 -11.95 10.65 7.70
N ASP A 122 -12.51 10.28 6.54
CA ASP A 122 -13.29 11.20 5.71
C ASP A 122 -14.59 11.59 6.41
N ASP A 123 -14.87 12.88 6.48
CA ASP A 123 -16.14 13.42 6.98
C ASP A 123 -16.62 14.60 6.12
N ILE A 124 -17.85 15.08 6.39
CA ILE A 124 -18.47 16.13 5.60
C ILE A 124 -17.71 17.46 5.64
N ASN A 125 -17.02 17.75 6.74
CA ASN A 125 -16.27 18.98 6.95
C ASN A 125 -14.80 18.84 6.57
N ASN A 126 -14.30 17.60 6.49
CA ASN A 126 -12.89 17.31 6.34
C ASN A 126 -12.67 16.18 5.33
N LYS A 127 -12.80 16.55 4.05
CA LYS A 127 -12.65 15.61 2.93
C LYS A 127 -11.30 14.92 2.94
N ARG A 128 -11.33 13.58 2.85
CA ARG A 128 -10.15 12.72 2.75
C ARG A 128 -10.40 11.58 1.78
N ASN A 129 -9.66 11.61 0.69
CA ASN A 129 -9.60 10.50 -0.28
C ASN A 129 -8.27 9.78 -0.13
N GLY A 130 -8.25 8.48 -0.41
CA GLY A 130 -7.04 7.70 -0.55
C GLY A 130 -6.83 7.31 -2.00
N VAL A 131 -5.68 7.66 -2.57
CA VAL A 131 -5.26 7.26 -3.91
C VAL A 131 -4.32 6.07 -3.79
N LEU A 132 -4.73 4.93 -4.32
CA LEU A 132 -4.04 3.66 -4.22
C LEU A 132 -3.41 3.28 -5.55
N LEU A 133 -2.09 3.03 -5.53
CA LEU A 133 -1.34 2.42 -6.61
C LEU A 133 -0.83 1.06 -6.15
N CYS A 134 -1.10 0.00 -6.93
CA CYS A 134 -0.67 -1.36 -6.63
C CYS A 134 0.29 -1.87 -7.70
N ILE A 135 1.31 -2.62 -7.26
CA ILE A 135 2.27 -3.37 -8.08
C ILE A 135 2.19 -4.84 -7.64
N ASN A 136 1.72 -5.70 -8.52
CA ASN A 136 1.44 -7.10 -8.20
C ASN A 136 2.71 -7.94 -7.99
N GLY A 137 3.75 -7.64 -8.76
CA GLY A 137 5.00 -8.40 -8.74
C GLY A 137 6.01 -7.87 -7.73
N SER A 138 5.72 -7.93 -6.44
CA SER A 138 6.63 -7.42 -5.40
C SER A 138 7.22 -8.57 -4.56
N GLY A 139 6.85 -8.71 -3.30
CA GLY A 139 7.41 -9.72 -2.42
C GLY A 139 7.19 -11.16 -2.89
N ILE A 140 6.20 -11.39 -3.75
CA ILE A 140 6.03 -12.70 -4.42
C ILE A 140 7.26 -13.05 -5.27
N ALA A 141 7.86 -12.08 -5.96
CA ALA A 141 9.10 -12.29 -6.74
C ALA A 141 10.27 -12.64 -5.82
N TYR A 142 10.39 -11.96 -4.67
CA TYR A 142 11.44 -12.25 -3.69
C TYR A 142 11.23 -13.63 -3.03
N SER A 143 9.97 -14.00 -2.75
CA SER A 143 9.63 -15.33 -2.25
C SER A 143 9.90 -16.44 -3.27
N TRP A 144 9.59 -16.19 -4.55
CA TRP A 144 9.90 -17.11 -5.64
C TRP A 144 11.42 -17.34 -5.75
N LEU A 145 12.22 -16.26 -5.72
CA LEU A 145 13.66 -16.36 -5.79
C LEU A 145 14.25 -17.16 -4.62
N LYS A 146 13.77 -16.90 -3.39
CA LYS A 146 14.17 -17.66 -2.19
C LYS A 146 13.97 -19.16 -2.37
N LYS A 147 12.81 -19.58 -2.89
CA LYS A 147 12.48 -20.98 -3.14
C LYS A 147 13.36 -21.58 -4.26
N THR A 148 13.59 -20.82 -5.33
CA THR A 148 14.36 -21.24 -6.50
C THR A 148 15.82 -21.46 -6.13
N LEU A 149 16.41 -20.57 -5.35
CA LEU A 149 17.80 -20.67 -4.87
C LEU A 149 17.95 -21.63 -3.66
N LYS A 150 16.82 -22.15 -3.14
CA LYS A 150 16.78 -23.06 -1.96
C LYS A 150 17.42 -22.43 -0.71
N ILE A 151 17.27 -21.11 -0.53
CA ILE A 151 17.77 -20.38 0.64
C ILE A 151 16.77 -20.53 1.79
N ASN A 152 17.26 -20.74 3.02
CA ASN A 152 16.40 -21.09 4.15
C ASN A 152 15.59 -19.91 4.71
N SER A 153 16.16 -18.70 4.71
CA SER A 153 15.54 -17.53 5.32
C SER A 153 15.69 -16.26 4.48
N TYR A 154 14.82 -15.28 4.68
CA TYR A 154 14.98 -13.95 4.09
C TYR A 154 16.18 -13.21 4.68
N PHE A 155 16.52 -13.46 5.94
CA PHE A 155 17.71 -12.91 6.57
C PHE A 155 19.01 -13.35 5.85
N GLU A 156 19.09 -14.63 5.43
CA GLU A 156 20.20 -15.13 4.63
C GLU A 156 20.24 -14.46 3.24
N MET A 157 19.08 -14.26 2.60
CA MET A 157 19.00 -13.53 1.33
C MET A 157 19.48 -12.08 1.47
N ASP A 158 19.06 -11.40 2.52
CA ASP A 158 19.47 -10.01 2.78
C ASP A 158 20.98 -9.94 3.00
N ASN A 159 21.58 -10.83 3.79
CA ASN A 159 23.02 -10.89 3.98
C ASN A 159 23.78 -11.13 2.67
N LEU A 160 23.32 -12.08 1.85
CA LEU A 160 23.92 -12.33 0.52
C LEU A 160 23.82 -11.10 -0.39
N SER A 161 22.75 -10.35 -0.33
CA SER A 161 22.58 -9.12 -1.12
C SER A 161 23.54 -8.00 -0.69
N GLU A 162 24.00 -8.01 0.56
CA GLU A 162 24.96 -7.04 1.11
C GLU A 162 26.43 -7.37 0.77
N GLU A 163 26.74 -8.61 0.32
CA GLU A 163 28.09 -9.00 -0.09
C GLU A 163 28.59 -8.27 -1.34
N VAL A 164 27.65 -7.73 -2.14
CA VAL A 164 27.97 -7.02 -3.39
C VAL A 164 27.51 -5.56 -3.30
N ASN A 165 28.30 -4.66 -3.88
CA ASN A 165 28.02 -3.22 -3.81
C ASN A 165 26.90 -2.77 -4.75
N SER A 166 26.67 -3.53 -5.83
CA SER A 166 25.63 -3.26 -6.84
C SER A 166 25.22 -4.56 -7.51
N SER A 167 24.16 -4.50 -8.34
CA SER A 167 23.79 -5.61 -9.21
C SER A 167 24.65 -5.73 -10.47
N GLU A 168 25.73 -4.95 -10.61
CA GLU A 168 26.68 -4.93 -11.73
C GLU A 168 26.00 -4.90 -13.12
N GLY A 169 24.94 -4.06 -13.26
CA GLY A 169 24.19 -3.89 -14.51
C GLY A 169 23.06 -4.89 -14.72
N LEU A 170 22.89 -5.87 -13.84
CA LEU A 170 21.77 -6.79 -13.86
C LEU A 170 20.47 -6.04 -13.52
N SER A 171 19.47 -6.15 -14.37
CA SER A 171 18.18 -5.48 -14.17
C SER A 171 17.06 -6.53 -14.04
N PHE A 172 16.30 -6.45 -12.95
CA PHE A 172 15.15 -7.31 -12.71
C PHE A 172 13.84 -6.55 -12.88
N PHE A 173 12.87 -7.16 -13.57
CA PHE A 173 11.52 -6.65 -13.77
C PHE A 173 10.54 -7.60 -13.06
N PRO A 174 9.85 -7.15 -12.00
CA PRO A 174 9.07 -8.04 -11.12
C PRO A 174 7.66 -8.37 -11.64
N PHE A 175 7.33 -8.11 -12.88
CA PHE A 175 5.96 -8.12 -13.42
C PHE A 175 5.42 -9.51 -13.80
N GLY A 176 5.77 -10.53 -13.02
CA GLY A 176 5.39 -11.93 -13.27
C GLY A 176 4.16 -12.43 -12.52
N ASN A 177 3.38 -11.53 -11.89
CA ASN A 177 2.20 -11.89 -11.11
C ASN A 177 0.89 -11.35 -11.73
N GLY A 178 0.67 -11.65 -13.00
CA GLY A 178 -0.48 -11.17 -13.77
C GLY A 178 -0.28 -9.78 -14.36
N SER A 179 -1.38 -9.16 -14.78
CA SER A 179 -1.37 -7.82 -15.37
C SER A 179 -1.05 -6.75 -14.34
N GLU A 180 -0.17 -5.81 -14.70
CA GLU A 180 0.13 -4.62 -13.91
C GLU A 180 -0.72 -3.45 -14.40
N ARG A 181 -1.59 -2.94 -13.54
CA ARG A 181 -2.45 -1.78 -13.85
C ARG A 181 -1.64 -0.55 -14.24
N LEU A 182 -0.46 -0.38 -13.64
CA LEU A 182 0.44 0.73 -13.91
C LEU A 182 0.82 0.85 -15.40
N PHE A 183 0.71 -0.24 -16.18
CA PHE A 183 1.07 -0.31 -17.60
C PHE A 183 -0.13 -0.56 -18.52
N ASN A 184 -1.30 -0.01 -18.17
CA ASN A 184 -2.50 -0.10 -19.02
C ASN A 184 -3.00 -1.51 -19.35
N HIS A 185 -3.15 -2.39 -18.38
CA HIS A 185 -3.84 -3.70 -18.44
C HIS A 185 -3.65 -4.57 -19.72
N ASN A 186 -3.20 -4.00 -20.83
CA ASN A 186 -3.20 -4.62 -22.15
C ASN A 186 -1.96 -5.47 -22.45
N LYS A 187 -0.98 -5.50 -21.52
CA LYS A 187 0.22 -6.31 -21.71
C LYS A 187 0.49 -7.13 -20.46
N ASN A 188 0.43 -8.44 -20.59
CA ASN A 188 1.03 -9.33 -19.62
C ASN A 188 2.55 -9.20 -19.74
N LEU A 189 3.13 -8.30 -18.93
CA LEU A 189 4.56 -8.28 -18.74
C LEU A 189 4.93 -9.51 -17.91
N ASN A 190 5.86 -10.31 -18.39
CA ASN A 190 6.44 -11.38 -17.60
C ASN A 190 7.58 -10.83 -16.74
N ALA A 191 7.89 -11.50 -15.63
CA ALA A 191 9.12 -11.21 -14.90
C ALA A 191 10.33 -11.50 -15.80
N MET A 192 11.35 -10.63 -15.72
CA MET A 192 12.52 -10.76 -16.57
C MET A 192 13.79 -10.36 -15.82
N ILE A 193 14.86 -11.09 -16.09
CA ILE A 193 16.24 -10.72 -15.74
C ILE A 193 16.94 -10.31 -17.03
N ASN A 194 17.51 -9.11 -17.06
CA ASN A 194 18.24 -8.59 -18.21
C ASN A 194 19.67 -8.23 -17.86
N GLY A 195 20.61 -8.52 -18.75
CA GLY A 195 22.03 -8.19 -18.58
C GLY A 195 22.84 -9.26 -17.82
N LEU A 196 22.35 -10.51 -17.75
CA LEU A 196 23.10 -11.60 -17.09
C LEU A 196 24.40 -11.92 -17.83
N ASP A 197 25.52 -11.82 -17.12
CA ASP A 197 26.87 -12.24 -17.56
C ASP A 197 27.39 -13.34 -16.61
N PHE A 198 27.68 -14.51 -17.14
CA PHE A 198 28.09 -15.68 -16.37
C PHE A 198 29.47 -15.54 -15.73
N ASN A 199 30.30 -14.60 -16.19
CA ASN A 199 31.64 -14.34 -15.62
C ASN A 199 31.60 -13.36 -14.44
N ILE A 200 30.50 -12.62 -14.25
CA ILE A 200 30.37 -11.55 -13.25
C ILE A 200 29.35 -11.95 -12.19
N HIS A 201 28.17 -12.39 -12.62
CA HIS A 201 27.00 -12.50 -11.75
C HIS A 201 26.92 -13.85 -11.03
N ASN A 202 26.74 -13.78 -9.72
CA ASN A 202 26.45 -14.92 -8.84
C ASN A 202 25.09 -14.70 -8.12
N ASN A 203 24.77 -15.58 -7.17
CA ASN A 203 23.49 -15.51 -6.42
C ASN A 203 23.31 -14.15 -5.71
N SER A 204 24.38 -13.57 -5.13
CA SER A 204 24.33 -12.28 -4.42
C SER A 204 23.89 -11.15 -5.35
N HIS A 205 24.43 -11.11 -6.57
CA HIS A 205 24.02 -10.15 -7.61
C HIS A 205 22.56 -10.34 -8.04
N ILE A 206 22.12 -11.60 -8.20
CA ILE A 206 20.73 -11.91 -8.57
C ILE A 206 19.78 -11.46 -7.48
N ILE A 207 20.06 -11.78 -6.22
CA ILE A 207 19.23 -11.39 -5.07
C ILE A 207 19.15 -9.86 -4.98
N ARG A 208 20.29 -9.18 -5.11
CA ARG A 208 20.35 -7.72 -5.09
C ARG A 208 19.56 -7.11 -6.22
N SER A 209 19.69 -7.63 -7.44
CA SER A 209 18.94 -7.12 -8.60
C SER A 209 17.43 -7.24 -8.42
N VAL A 210 16.95 -8.28 -7.74
CA VAL A 210 15.53 -8.47 -7.43
C VAL A 210 15.05 -7.41 -6.43
N LEU A 211 15.80 -7.15 -5.35
CA LEU A 211 15.48 -6.09 -4.39
C LEU A 211 15.48 -4.70 -5.06
N GLU A 212 16.49 -4.41 -5.88
CA GLU A 212 16.59 -3.17 -6.65
C GLU A 212 15.41 -3.04 -7.63
N GLY A 213 15.08 -4.07 -8.40
CA GLY A 213 14.00 -4.04 -9.38
C GLY A 213 12.62 -3.85 -8.75
N ILE A 214 12.36 -4.45 -7.59
CA ILE A 214 11.12 -4.21 -6.84
C ILE A 214 11.08 -2.78 -6.31
N ALA A 215 12.18 -2.27 -5.73
CA ALA A 215 12.25 -0.89 -5.27
C ALA A 215 12.09 0.10 -6.42
N PHE A 216 12.70 -0.14 -7.57
CA PHE A 216 12.57 0.68 -8.79
C PHE A 216 11.13 0.73 -9.30
N SER A 217 10.40 -0.39 -9.24
CA SER A 217 9.00 -0.41 -9.63
C SER A 217 8.13 0.48 -8.74
N LEU A 218 8.39 0.49 -7.42
CA LEU A 218 7.74 1.41 -6.48
C LEU A 218 8.14 2.86 -6.73
N CYS A 219 9.42 3.14 -6.99
CA CYS A 219 9.88 4.49 -7.33
C CYS A 219 9.21 5.00 -8.61
N TYR A 220 9.03 4.14 -9.61
CA TYR A 220 8.28 4.46 -10.84
C TYR A 220 6.81 4.79 -10.53
N GLY A 221 6.17 4.04 -9.62
CA GLY A 221 4.84 4.35 -9.12
C GLY A 221 4.76 5.69 -8.40
N ILE A 222 5.77 6.06 -7.60
CA ILE A 222 5.86 7.39 -6.95
C ILE A 222 6.00 8.51 -7.99
N GLU A 223 6.85 8.33 -9.00
CA GLU A 223 6.96 9.31 -10.11
C GLU A 223 5.60 9.50 -10.79
N TYR A 224 4.88 8.39 -11.02
CA TYR A 224 3.55 8.44 -11.62
C TYR A 224 2.56 9.25 -10.77
N LEU A 225 2.50 9.00 -9.47
CA LEU A 225 1.62 9.73 -8.54
C LEU A 225 2.00 11.22 -8.45
N ARG A 226 3.30 11.56 -8.50
CA ARG A 226 3.76 12.96 -8.58
C ARG A 226 3.28 13.64 -9.86
N ASN A 227 3.31 12.95 -10.99
CA ASN A 227 2.80 13.47 -12.27
C ASN A 227 1.28 13.71 -12.26
N MET A 228 0.54 13.00 -11.39
CA MET A 228 -0.88 13.26 -11.12
C MET A 228 -1.11 14.47 -10.19
N GLY A 229 -0.05 15.16 -9.77
CA GLY A 229 -0.12 16.35 -8.91
C GLY A 229 -0.22 16.07 -7.41
N LEU A 230 0.19 14.86 -6.98
CA LEU A 230 0.36 14.52 -5.57
C LEU A 230 1.75 14.95 -5.10
N ASN A 231 1.82 15.65 -3.96
CA ASN A 231 3.09 16.00 -3.34
C ASN A 231 3.55 14.83 -2.47
N ILE A 232 4.75 14.28 -2.76
CA ILE A 232 5.28 13.10 -2.10
C ILE A 232 6.69 13.38 -1.59
N ASP A 233 6.79 13.82 -0.33
CA ASP A 233 8.05 14.14 0.33
C ASP A 233 8.50 13.06 1.30
N SER A 234 7.56 12.30 1.84
CA SER A 234 7.83 11.25 2.82
C SER A 234 6.85 10.10 2.71
N VAL A 235 7.31 8.92 3.10
CA VAL A 235 6.51 7.70 3.13
C VAL A 235 6.61 7.07 4.51
N LYS A 236 5.48 6.62 5.07
CA LYS A 236 5.39 5.89 6.33
C LYS A 236 5.12 4.42 6.07
N VAL A 237 5.82 3.53 6.74
CA VAL A 237 5.72 2.06 6.57
C VAL A 237 5.76 1.35 7.91
N GLY A 238 5.17 0.15 7.96
CA GLY A 238 5.38 -0.77 9.08
C GLY A 238 6.70 -1.53 8.94
N ASP A 239 7.29 -1.96 10.06
CA ASP A 239 8.47 -2.83 10.10
C ASP A 239 8.11 -4.25 9.69
N SER A 240 7.84 -4.43 8.40
CA SER A 240 7.35 -5.71 7.87
C SER A 240 7.78 -5.94 6.42
N ASN A 241 7.77 -7.20 6.01
CA ASN A 241 8.03 -7.62 4.64
C ASN A 241 9.36 -7.06 4.08
N LEU A 242 9.37 -6.56 2.84
CA LEU A 242 10.57 -6.03 2.19
C LEU A 242 11.13 -4.76 2.87
N PHE A 243 10.34 -4.02 3.64
CA PHE A 243 10.84 -2.90 4.43
C PHE A 243 11.71 -3.32 5.63
N LYS A 244 11.90 -4.63 5.88
CA LYS A 244 12.94 -5.15 6.77
C LYS A 244 14.31 -5.21 6.10
N SER A 245 14.37 -5.34 4.78
CA SER A 245 15.63 -5.35 4.03
C SER A 245 16.27 -3.96 4.00
N LYS A 246 17.51 -3.89 4.43
CA LYS A 246 18.30 -2.66 4.40
C LYS A 246 18.50 -2.16 2.97
N ILE A 247 18.90 -3.06 2.06
CA ILE A 247 19.13 -2.73 0.64
C ILE A 247 17.85 -2.19 0.01
N PHE A 248 16.71 -2.85 0.24
CA PHE A 248 15.45 -2.39 -0.30
C PHE A 248 15.09 -0.97 0.16
N LYS A 249 15.20 -0.69 1.47
CA LYS A 249 14.94 0.64 2.03
C LYS A 249 15.87 1.71 1.46
N GLU A 250 17.17 1.43 1.40
CA GLU A 250 18.18 2.35 0.87
C GLU A 250 17.92 2.69 -0.60
N VAL A 251 17.66 1.69 -1.45
CA VAL A 251 17.36 1.90 -2.87
C VAL A 251 16.06 2.68 -3.03
N PHE A 252 15.01 2.29 -2.31
CA PHE A 252 13.72 2.99 -2.35
C PHE A 252 13.85 4.46 -1.97
N VAL A 253 14.49 4.77 -0.86
CA VAL A 253 14.67 6.15 -0.35
C VAL A 253 15.52 6.99 -1.29
N ASN A 254 16.67 6.45 -1.71
CA ASN A 254 17.63 7.20 -2.51
C ASN A 254 17.13 7.47 -3.93
N VAL A 255 16.41 6.54 -4.53
CA VAL A 255 15.88 6.68 -5.90
C VAL A 255 14.58 7.49 -5.92
N SER A 256 13.65 7.24 -5.01
CA SER A 256 12.39 7.99 -4.94
C SER A 256 12.57 9.43 -4.46
N LYS A 257 13.74 9.73 -3.83
CA LYS A 257 14.04 11.02 -3.18
C LYS A 257 13.00 11.36 -2.10
N THR A 258 12.49 10.33 -1.38
CA THR A 258 11.54 10.49 -0.28
C THR A 258 12.17 10.13 1.05
N LYS A 259 11.75 10.80 2.13
CA LYS A 259 12.06 10.36 3.49
C LYS A 259 11.24 9.11 3.81
N LEU A 260 11.81 8.15 4.50
CA LEU A 260 11.12 6.95 4.97
C LEU A 260 11.05 6.94 6.49
N TYR A 261 9.85 6.72 7.01
CA TYR A 261 9.60 6.54 8.44
C TYR A 261 9.06 5.13 8.68
N VAL A 262 9.80 4.32 9.46
CA VAL A 262 9.43 2.94 9.78
C VAL A 262 8.84 2.90 11.19
N TYR A 263 7.64 2.36 11.34
CA TYR A 263 6.91 2.30 12.59
C TYR A 263 6.66 0.86 13.05
N ASN A 264 6.62 0.67 14.40
CA ASN A 264 6.20 -0.59 15.00
C ASN A 264 4.66 -0.65 15.06
N THR A 265 4.05 -0.98 13.94
CA THR A 265 2.59 -1.15 13.83
C THR A 265 2.23 -2.03 12.64
N ASP A 266 1.01 -2.55 12.67
CA ASP A 266 0.39 -3.32 11.60
C ASP A 266 -1.11 -3.00 11.48
N GLY A 267 -1.79 -3.66 10.55
CA GLY A 267 -3.22 -3.48 10.33
C GLY A 267 -4.08 -3.92 11.53
N SER A 268 -3.64 -4.89 12.32
CA SER A 268 -4.38 -5.36 13.51
C SER A 268 -4.42 -4.29 14.59
N LEU A 269 -3.27 -3.65 14.85
CA LEU A 269 -3.17 -2.51 15.77
C LEU A 269 -3.97 -1.31 15.26
N GLY A 270 -3.98 -1.08 13.94
CA GLY A 270 -4.81 -0.06 13.30
C GLY A 270 -6.30 -0.29 13.57
N ALA A 271 -6.76 -1.52 13.34
CA ALA A 271 -8.16 -1.89 13.57
C ALA A 271 -8.56 -1.74 15.05
N ALA A 272 -7.70 -2.16 15.98
CA ALA A 272 -7.96 -2.01 17.41
C ALA A 272 -8.05 -0.53 17.83
N ARG A 273 -7.12 0.32 17.37
CA ARG A 273 -7.13 1.77 17.64
C ARG A 273 -8.35 2.45 17.02
N GLY A 274 -8.69 2.11 15.76
CA GLY A 274 -9.88 2.62 15.10
C GLY A 274 -11.18 2.24 15.82
N ALA A 275 -11.26 1.02 16.33
CA ALA A 275 -12.40 0.55 17.13
C ALA A 275 -12.49 1.29 18.46
N ALA A 276 -11.38 1.47 19.17
CA ALA A 276 -11.33 2.20 20.44
C ALA A 276 -11.67 3.70 20.26
N LEU A 277 -11.21 4.31 19.17
CA LEU A 277 -11.62 5.68 18.81
C LEU A 277 -13.13 5.75 18.52
N GLY A 278 -13.66 4.80 17.75
CA GLY A 278 -15.09 4.76 17.38
C GLY A 278 -16.03 4.42 18.53
N SER A 279 -15.57 3.72 19.57
CA SER A 279 -16.32 3.44 20.81
C SER A 279 -16.26 4.59 21.83
N GLY A 280 -15.33 5.54 21.65
CA GLY A 280 -15.11 6.65 22.58
C GLY A 280 -14.13 6.36 23.71
N ASP A 281 -13.36 5.26 23.62
CA ASP A 281 -12.26 4.96 24.54
C ASP A 281 -11.08 5.91 24.36
N TYR A 282 -10.92 6.47 23.13
CA TYR A 282 -10.06 7.60 22.81
C TYR A 282 -10.89 8.80 22.36
N ASN A 283 -10.48 10.00 22.75
CA ASN A 283 -11.20 11.24 22.43
C ASN A 283 -10.93 11.73 21.00
N ASN A 284 -9.77 11.37 20.43
CA ASN A 284 -9.33 11.82 19.12
C ASN A 284 -8.24 10.89 18.55
N GLU A 285 -7.89 11.12 17.28
CA GLU A 285 -6.89 10.34 16.54
C GLU A 285 -5.49 10.46 17.16
N GLU A 286 -5.11 11.62 17.70
CA GLU A 286 -3.82 11.84 18.33
C GLU A 286 -3.65 10.94 19.56
N GLU A 287 -4.68 10.85 20.40
CA GLU A 287 -4.69 9.96 21.57
C GLU A 287 -4.64 8.49 21.15
N ALA A 288 -5.44 8.08 20.16
CA ALA A 288 -5.47 6.71 19.64
C ALA A 288 -4.12 6.26 19.07
N LEU A 289 -3.36 7.18 18.50
CA LEU A 289 -2.08 6.92 17.86
C LEU A 289 -0.85 7.29 18.73
N SER A 290 -1.06 7.76 19.96
CA SER A 290 0.01 8.19 20.87
C SER A 290 1.04 7.09 21.20
N SER A 291 0.62 5.83 21.14
CA SER A 291 1.49 4.66 21.36
C SER A 291 2.29 4.23 20.12
N LEU A 292 2.13 4.91 18.99
CA LEU A 292 2.84 4.60 17.74
C LEU A 292 4.33 4.95 17.91
N LYS A 293 5.21 3.95 17.75
CA LYS A 293 6.66 4.12 17.92
C LYS A 293 7.37 4.14 16.59
N LEU A 294 8.12 5.22 16.35
CA LEU A 294 9.08 5.30 15.25
C LEU A 294 10.27 4.41 15.58
N ILE A 295 10.59 3.47 14.69
CA ILE A 295 11.75 2.56 14.80
C ILE A 295 12.95 3.15 14.08
N GLU A 296 12.74 3.62 12.86
CA GLU A 296 13.81 4.06 11.97
C GLU A 296 13.35 5.23 11.09
N LYS A 297 14.29 6.11 10.78
CA LYS A 297 14.11 7.22 9.83
C LYS A 297 15.28 7.23 8.87
N LEU A 298 14.97 7.12 7.57
CA LEU A 298 15.95 7.27 6.51
C LEU A 298 15.70 8.56 5.72
N ASN A 299 16.77 9.28 5.42
CA ASN A 299 16.73 10.43 4.54
C ASN A 299 17.40 10.08 3.22
N PRO A 300 16.92 10.60 2.08
CA PRO A 300 17.54 10.34 0.79
C PRO A 300 18.97 10.88 0.74
N GLN A 301 19.86 10.08 0.20
CA GLN A 301 21.24 10.43 -0.08
C GLN A 301 21.48 10.44 -1.59
N GLU A 302 22.40 11.25 -2.05
CA GLU A 302 22.81 11.23 -3.44
C GLU A 302 23.61 9.97 -3.74
N SER A 303 23.21 9.24 -4.77
CA SER A 303 23.91 8.05 -5.25
C SER A 303 23.88 8.02 -6.78
N LYS A 304 24.95 8.50 -7.40
CA LYS A 304 25.08 8.52 -8.86
C LYS A 304 24.95 7.13 -9.48
N SER A 305 25.43 6.09 -8.80
CA SER A 305 25.33 4.71 -9.27
C SER A 305 23.89 4.20 -9.25
N MET A 306 23.13 4.42 -8.15
CA MET A 306 21.72 4.01 -8.07
C MET A 306 20.85 4.80 -9.06
N ASP A 307 21.10 6.10 -9.21
CA ASP A 307 20.38 6.94 -10.19
C ASP A 307 20.64 6.44 -11.63
N ALA A 308 21.89 6.06 -11.95
CA ALA A 308 22.24 5.48 -13.25
C ALA A 308 21.57 4.11 -13.47
N SER A 309 21.57 3.23 -12.47
CA SER A 309 20.90 1.93 -12.52
C SER A 309 19.40 2.07 -12.75
N TYR A 310 18.74 2.97 -12.00
CA TYR A 310 17.32 3.26 -12.18
C TYR A 310 17.00 3.85 -13.57
N LYS A 311 17.81 4.78 -14.05
CA LYS A 311 17.67 5.34 -15.39
C LYS A 311 17.77 4.27 -16.50
N ASN A 312 18.75 3.35 -16.34
CA ASN A 312 18.89 2.22 -17.25
C ASN A 312 17.69 1.28 -17.17
N TRP A 313 17.23 0.96 -15.96
CA TRP A 313 16.06 0.13 -15.73
C TRP A 313 14.81 0.75 -16.40
N LYS A 314 14.55 2.06 -16.24
CA LYS A 314 13.45 2.75 -16.94
C LYS A 314 13.60 2.70 -18.47
N LYS A 315 14.81 2.88 -19.00
CA LYS A 315 15.06 2.78 -20.43
C LYS A 315 14.74 1.39 -20.99
N LEU A 316 15.05 0.34 -20.24
CA LEU A 316 14.73 -1.03 -20.60
C LEU A 316 13.22 -1.29 -20.46
N LEU A 317 12.60 -0.85 -19.36
CA LEU A 317 11.14 -0.94 -19.16
C LEU A 317 10.37 -0.33 -20.33
N ASN A 318 10.75 0.87 -20.78
CA ASN A 318 10.08 1.56 -21.90
C ASN A 318 10.15 0.81 -23.25
N LYS A 319 11.03 -0.21 -23.37
CA LYS A 319 11.04 -1.09 -24.53
C LYS A 319 10.11 -2.29 -24.40
N LEU A 320 9.66 -2.58 -23.16
CA LEU A 320 8.77 -3.69 -22.84
C LEU A 320 7.30 -3.28 -22.88
N ILE A 321 7.02 -2.03 -22.52
CA ILE A 321 5.69 -1.40 -22.53
C ILE A 321 5.52 -0.54 -23.81
#